data_4a4197775e6a0c8765fbf582ef636d75
#
_entry.id   4a4197775e6a0c8765fbf582ef636d75
#
_cell.length_a   1.000
_cell.length_b   1.000
_cell.length_c   1.000
_cell.angle_alpha   90.00
_cell.angle_beta   90.00
_cell.angle_gamma   90.00
#
_symmetry.space_group_name_H-M   'P 1'
#
loop_
_entity.id
_entity.type
_entity.pdbx_description
1 polymer ?
#
loop_
_entity_poly.entity_id
_entity_poly.type
_entity_poly.pdbx_seq_one_letter_code
_entity_poly.pdbx_strand_id
1 'polypeptide(L)'
;MISKTVARLGARAFTLVGVALSLPACATMTRGTTQEFTVESTPPGAQATTSNGFECVSTPCTFRMSRKDAFNIAVSKEGYVSQTHEITSSMSGAGGAALAGNVLVGGIIGGAVDASSGALNDLKPNPLMVVLRTPAEEAAARAAAPASTPAGADK
;
A
#
# COMPACT_ATOMS: atom_id res chain seq x y z
N MET A 1 57.60 19.84 -4.40
CA MET A 1 57.01 18.94 -3.38
C MET A 1 55.50 19.07 -3.18
N ILE A 2 54.84 20.13 -3.69
CA ILE A 2 53.40 20.41 -3.52
C ILE A 2 52.48 19.49 -4.40
N SER A 3 52.98 19.07 -5.57
CA SER A 3 52.18 18.32 -6.57
C SER A 3 51.69 16.91 -6.10
N LYS A 4 52.49 16.18 -5.31
CA LYS A 4 52.11 14.83 -4.84
C LYS A 4 51.07 14.85 -3.73
N THR A 5 50.99 15.92 -2.95
CA THR A 5 50.02 16.05 -1.85
C THR A 5 48.64 16.38 -2.38
N VAL A 6 48.53 17.25 -3.38
CA VAL A 6 47.26 17.61 -4.02
C VAL A 6 46.63 16.43 -4.75
N ALA A 7 47.47 15.62 -5.46
CA ALA A 7 46.99 14.41 -6.14
C ALA A 7 46.43 13.34 -5.16
N ARG A 8 47.05 13.22 -3.97
CA ARG A 8 46.55 12.27 -2.93
C ARG A 8 45.27 12.72 -2.25
N LEU A 9 45.07 14.04 -2.07
CA LEU A 9 43.83 14.57 -1.53
C LEU A 9 42.68 14.40 -2.54
N GLY A 10 42.92 14.68 -3.82
CA GLY A 10 41.92 14.50 -4.89
C GLY A 10 41.47 13.04 -5.04
N ALA A 11 42.42 12.09 -4.99
CA ALA A 11 42.12 10.67 -5.06
C ALA A 11 41.29 10.17 -3.86
N ARG A 12 41.59 10.65 -2.65
CA ARG A 12 40.82 10.28 -1.44
C ARG A 12 39.41 10.88 -1.41
N ALA A 13 39.26 12.13 -1.88
CA ALA A 13 37.95 12.76 -2.00
C ALA A 13 37.08 12.05 -3.04
N PHE A 14 37.63 11.62 -4.16
CA PHE A 14 36.90 10.89 -5.20
C PHE A 14 36.47 9.50 -4.73
N THR A 15 37.32 8.81 -3.95
CA THR A 15 36.98 7.50 -3.38
C THR A 15 35.84 7.59 -2.33
N LEU A 16 35.84 8.65 -1.50
CA LEU A 16 34.79 8.85 -0.49
C LEU A 16 33.44 9.20 -1.12
N VAL A 17 33.42 9.98 -2.19
CA VAL A 17 32.20 10.31 -2.95
C VAL A 17 31.67 9.05 -3.67
N GLY A 18 32.53 8.21 -4.24
CA GLY A 18 32.13 6.97 -4.89
C GLY A 18 31.50 5.94 -3.94
N VAL A 19 31.96 5.85 -2.69
CA VAL A 19 31.39 4.94 -1.68
C VAL A 19 30.03 5.45 -1.15
N ALA A 20 29.85 6.77 -1.04
CA ALA A 20 28.59 7.36 -0.60
C ALA A 20 27.44 7.17 -1.62
N LEU A 21 27.76 7.02 -2.91
CA LEU A 21 26.79 6.80 -3.99
C LEU A 21 26.39 5.34 -4.19
N SER A 22 27.03 4.39 -3.52
CA SER A 22 26.83 2.95 -3.72
C SER A 22 25.89 2.28 -2.73
N LEU A 23 25.07 3.04 -1.96
CA LEU A 23 24.03 2.47 -1.13
C LEU A 23 22.81 2.14 -2.01
N PRO A 24 22.59 0.87 -2.38
CA PRO A 24 21.42 0.49 -3.17
C PRO A 24 20.19 0.69 -2.29
N ALA A 25 19.40 1.72 -2.57
CA ALA A 25 18.12 1.97 -1.93
C ALA A 25 17.04 1.10 -2.60
N CYS A 26 17.17 -0.23 -2.54
CA CYS A 26 16.12 -1.12 -2.96
C CYS A 26 14.86 -0.88 -2.12
N ALA A 27 13.70 -0.71 -2.74
CA ALA A 27 12.43 -0.53 -2.03
C ALA A 27 12.13 -1.71 -1.11
N THR A 28 12.52 -2.92 -1.49
CA THR A 28 12.43 -4.12 -0.66
C THR A 28 13.22 -3.99 0.64
N MET A 29 14.40 -3.36 0.63
CA MET A 29 15.23 -3.14 1.81
C MET A 29 14.69 -2.01 2.69
N THR A 30 14.13 -0.96 2.10
CA THR A 30 13.70 0.25 2.83
C THR A 30 12.25 0.21 3.27
N ARG A 31 11.35 -0.36 2.46
CA ARG A 31 9.90 -0.39 2.72
C ARG A 31 9.40 -1.78 3.12
N GLY A 32 10.12 -2.84 2.77
CA GLY A 32 9.69 -4.23 2.91
C GLY A 32 8.54 -4.59 1.97
N THR A 33 8.21 -5.88 1.93
CA THR A 33 7.14 -6.46 1.09
C THR A 33 5.79 -6.54 1.78
N THR A 34 5.74 -6.16 3.06
CA THR A 34 4.52 -6.13 3.88
C THR A 34 4.24 -4.71 4.39
N GLN A 35 2.98 -4.45 4.74
CA GLN A 35 2.57 -3.21 5.40
C GLN A 35 1.51 -3.50 6.45
N GLU A 36 1.35 -2.60 7.38
CA GLU A 36 0.21 -2.58 8.28
C GLU A 36 -1.02 -2.11 7.52
N PHE A 37 -2.11 -2.87 7.69
CA PHE A 37 -3.43 -2.57 7.14
C PHE A 37 -4.40 -2.43 8.30
N THR A 38 -4.97 -1.23 8.46
CA THR A 38 -5.86 -0.91 9.57
C THR A 38 -7.30 -0.86 9.10
N VAL A 39 -8.17 -1.49 9.89
CA VAL A 39 -9.63 -1.48 9.69
C VAL A 39 -10.27 -0.75 10.87
N GLU A 40 -11.06 0.25 10.55
CA GLU A 40 -11.85 1.02 11.50
C GLU A 40 -13.32 0.93 11.13
N SER A 41 -14.21 0.90 12.12
CA SER A 41 -15.65 0.94 11.88
C SER A 41 -16.36 1.96 12.75
N THR A 42 -17.46 2.47 12.25
CA THR A 42 -18.42 3.29 12.99
C THR A 42 -19.80 2.65 12.87
N PRO A 43 -20.37 2.16 14.00
CA PRO A 43 -19.78 2.12 15.34
C PRO A 43 -18.62 1.12 15.47
N PRO A 44 -17.74 1.30 16.47
CA PRO A 44 -16.61 0.36 16.70
C PRO A 44 -17.10 -0.99 17.22
N GLY A 45 -16.20 -1.98 17.25
CA GLY A 45 -16.51 -3.31 17.74
C GLY A 45 -17.16 -4.21 16.68
N ALA A 46 -16.90 -3.98 15.40
CA ALA A 46 -17.28 -4.87 14.32
C ALA A 46 -16.27 -5.98 14.14
N GLN A 47 -16.73 -7.15 13.69
CA GLN A 47 -15.88 -8.24 13.23
C GLN A 47 -15.48 -7.99 11.79
N ALA A 48 -14.22 -8.26 11.46
CA ALA A 48 -13.71 -8.16 10.11
C ALA A 48 -13.01 -9.44 9.68
N THR A 49 -13.34 -9.97 8.51
CA THR A 49 -12.76 -11.20 7.96
C THR A 49 -12.28 -10.93 6.53
N THR A 50 -11.06 -11.33 6.23
CA THR A 50 -10.47 -11.15 4.91
C THR A 50 -10.49 -12.44 4.10
N SER A 51 -10.55 -12.32 2.76
CA SER A 51 -10.56 -13.48 1.85
C SER A 51 -9.26 -14.29 1.88
N ASN A 52 -8.16 -13.73 2.40
CA ASN A 52 -6.88 -14.38 2.58
C ASN A 52 -6.65 -14.93 4.00
N GLY A 53 -7.72 -15.03 4.81
CA GLY A 53 -7.73 -15.80 6.05
C GLY A 53 -7.37 -15.04 7.33
N PHE A 54 -7.30 -13.72 7.30
CA PHE A 54 -7.12 -12.91 8.52
C PHE A 54 -8.49 -12.57 9.13
N GLU A 55 -8.55 -12.62 10.44
CA GLU A 55 -9.76 -12.30 11.21
C GLU A 55 -9.46 -11.29 12.31
N CYS A 56 -10.41 -10.41 12.53
CA CYS A 56 -10.43 -9.44 13.61
C CYS A 56 -11.77 -9.53 14.33
N VAL A 57 -11.73 -9.78 15.61
CA VAL A 57 -12.93 -9.98 16.43
C VAL A 57 -13.63 -8.66 16.74
N SER A 58 -12.88 -7.55 16.78
CA SER A 58 -13.40 -6.24 17.17
C SER A 58 -12.56 -5.12 16.59
N THR A 59 -13.18 -4.26 15.79
CA THR A 59 -12.55 -3.05 15.26
C THR A 59 -12.41 -1.97 16.34
N PRO A 60 -11.35 -1.11 16.29
CA PRO A 60 -10.30 -1.08 15.27
C PRO A 60 -9.29 -2.22 15.43
N CYS A 61 -8.74 -2.69 14.30
CA CYS A 61 -7.69 -3.71 14.28
C CYS A 61 -6.70 -3.47 13.16
N THR A 62 -5.49 -4.02 13.32
CA THR A 62 -4.41 -3.88 12.35
C THR A 62 -3.83 -5.25 12.02
N PHE A 63 -3.68 -5.52 10.74
CA PHE A 63 -3.08 -6.73 10.18
C PHE A 63 -1.76 -6.39 9.49
N ARG A 64 -0.82 -7.33 9.50
CA ARG A 64 0.38 -7.24 8.68
C ARG A 64 0.15 -8.00 7.38
N MET A 65 -0.04 -7.27 6.28
CA MET A 65 -0.46 -7.78 4.99
C MET A 65 0.66 -7.67 3.95
N SER A 66 0.69 -8.59 2.98
CA SER A 66 1.54 -8.47 1.80
C SER A 66 1.09 -7.29 0.95
N ARG A 67 2.04 -6.46 0.50
CA ARG A 67 1.74 -5.27 -0.31
C ARG A 67 1.22 -5.58 -1.70
N LYS A 68 1.52 -6.78 -2.23
CA LYS A 68 1.16 -7.17 -3.61
C LYS A 68 -0.20 -7.86 -3.72
N ASP A 69 -0.75 -8.36 -2.61
CA ASP A 69 -1.93 -9.21 -2.65
C ASP A 69 -3.20 -8.37 -2.42
N ALA A 70 -4.01 -8.23 -3.46
CA ALA A 70 -5.36 -7.70 -3.35
C ALA A 70 -6.27 -8.72 -2.64
N PHE A 71 -7.25 -8.26 -1.88
CA PHE A 71 -8.19 -9.13 -1.15
C PHE A 71 -9.51 -8.41 -0.91
N ASN A 72 -10.54 -9.21 -0.57
CA ASN A 72 -11.80 -8.68 -0.07
C ASN A 72 -11.84 -8.77 1.45
N ILE A 73 -12.49 -7.80 2.09
CA ILE A 73 -12.73 -7.80 3.53
C ILE A 73 -14.22 -7.60 3.80
N ALA A 74 -14.80 -8.54 4.54
CA ALA A 74 -16.16 -8.45 5.04
C ALA A 74 -16.14 -7.88 6.46
N VAL A 75 -16.94 -6.85 6.70
CA VAL A 75 -17.10 -6.22 8.02
C VAL A 75 -18.55 -6.38 8.46
N SER A 76 -18.75 -6.97 9.65
CA SER A 76 -20.07 -7.29 10.18
C SER A 76 -20.18 -6.92 11.66
N LYS A 77 -21.37 -6.53 12.07
CA LYS A 77 -21.74 -6.25 13.45
C LYS A 77 -23.18 -6.57 13.68
N GLU A 78 -23.51 -7.16 14.83
CA GLU A 78 -24.89 -7.47 15.19
C GLU A 78 -25.78 -6.22 15.15
N GLY A 79 -26.95 -6.32 14.50
CA GLY A 79 -27.88 -5.22 14.29
C GLY A 79 -27.54 -4.30 13.12
N TYR A 80 -26.48 -4.54 12.37
CA TYR A 80 -26.03 -3.75 11.23
C TYR A 80 -25.93 -4.58 9.95
N VAL A 81 -26.05 -3.92 8.82
CA VAL A 81 -25.87 -4.55 7.50
C VAL A 81 -24.38 -4.82 7.27
N SER A 82 -24.05 -6.08 6.99
CA SER A 82 -22.67 -6.45 6.65
C SER A 82 -22.23 -5.82 5.33
N GLN A 83 -20.99 -5.38 5.26
CA GLN A 83 -20.40 -4.75 4.08
C GLN A 83 -19.14 -5.51 3.66
N THR A 84 -18.95 -5.61 2.33
CA THR A 84 -17.72 -6.16 1.76
C THR A 84 -17.01 -5.07 0.97
N HIS A 85 -15.73 -4.92 1.21
CA HIS A 85 -14.87 -3.94 0.55
C HIS A 85 -13.74 -4.66 -0.17
N GLU A 86 -13.43 -4.19 -1.37
CA GLU A 86 -12.28 -4.65 -2.13
C GLU A 86 -11.05 -3.80 -1.79
N ILE A 87 -9.97 -4.47 -1.43
CA ILE A 87 -8.67 -3.85 -1.18
C ILE A 87 -7.77 -4.16 -2.35
N THR A 88 -7.35 -3.12 -3.03
CA THR A 88 -6.50 -3.23 -4.21
C THR A 88 -5.03 -3.02 -3.86
N SER A 89 -4.15 -3.68 -4.61
CA SER A 89 -2.71 -3.48 -4.56
C SER A 89 -2.29 -2.64 -5.77
N SER A 90 -1.75 -1.46 -5.53
CA SER A 90 -1.34 -0.58 -6.63
C SER A 90 -0.03 0.13 -6.31
N MET A 91 0.74 0.45 -7.35
CA MET A 91 1.99 1.18 -7.18
C MET A 91 1.75 2.50 -6.45
N SER A 92 2.50 2.71 -5.37
CA SER A 92 2.46 3.95 -4.60
C SER A 92 3.35 5.02 -5.24
N GLY A 93 3.09 6.30 -4.92
CA GLY A 93 3.97 7.39 -5.34
C GLY A 93 5.40 7.22 -4.81
N ALA A 94 5.55 6.76 -3.56
CA ALA A 94 6.86 6.46 -2.97
C ALA A 94 7.52 5.22 -3.62
N GLY A 95 6.72 4.21 -4.02
CA GLY A 95 7.20 3.05 -4.79
C GLY A 95 7.69 3.45 -6.17
N GLY A 96 6.95 4.32 -6.87
CA GLY A 96 7.37 4.85 -8.16
C GLY A 96 8.66 5.67 -8.09
N ALA A 97 8.82 6.50 -7.07
CA ALA A 97 10.06 7.24 -6.83
C ALA A 97 11.25 6.31 -6.53
N ALA A 98 11.02 5.25 -5.73
CA ALA A 98 12.04 4.24 -5.44
C ALA A 98 12.44 3.48 -6.71
N LEU A 99 11.48 3.12 -7.56
CA LEU A 99 11.76 2.47 -8.86
C LEU A 99 12.64 3.36 -9.74
N ALA A 100 12.30 4.64 -9.88
CA ALA A 100 13.09 5.58 -10.67
C ALA A 100 14.53 5.72 -10.14
N GLY A 101 14.70 5.80 -8.81
CA GLY A 101 16.02 5.83 -8.17
C GLY A 101 16.81 4.56 -8.40
N ASN A 102 16.16 3.40 -8.28
CA ASN A 102 16.81 2.10 -8.46
C ASN A 102 17.21 1.80 -9.90
N VAL A 103 16.45 2.26 -10.88
CA VAL A 103 16.82 2.14 -12.30
C VAL A 103 18.08 2.94 -12.61
N LEU A 104 18.22 4.13 -11.99
CA LEU A 104 19.39 4.99 -12.20
C LEU A 104 20.66 4.47 -11.51
N VAL A 105 20.53 3.84 -10.34
CA VAL A 105 21.66 3.45 -9.50
C VAL A 105 21.90 1.92 -9.50
N GLY A 106 20.84 1.12 -9.49
CA GLY A 106 20.88 -0.34 -9.37
C GLY A 106 20.60 -1.09 -10.68
N GLY A 107 20.30 -0.39 -11.77
CA GLY A 107 19.98 -0.96 -13.07
C GLY A 107 18.62 -1.68 -13.12
N ILE A 108 18.35 -2.31 -14.26
CA ILE A 108 17.09 -3.00 -14.58
C ILE A 108 16.81 -4.16 -13.61
N ILE A 109 17.85 -4.82 -13.07
CA ILE A 109 17.71 -5.98 -12.19
C ILE A 109 17.09 -5.57 -10.85
N GLY A 110 17.55 -4.46 -10.24
CA GLY A 110 17.00 -3.97 -8.96
C GLY A 110 15.53 -3.56 -9.09
N GLY A 111 15.17 -2.88 -10.18
CA GLY A 111 13.80 -2.51 -10.48
C GLY A 111 12.86 -3.72 -10.71
N ALA A 112 13.36 -4.77 -11.37
CA ALA A 112 12.57 -5.98 -11.60
C ALA A 112 12.29 -6.76 -10.31
N VAL A 113 13.26 -6.84 -9.39
CA VAL A 113 13.08 -7.48 -8.06
C VAL A 113 12.05 -6.71 -7.24
N ASP A 114 12.13 -5.39 -7.19
CA ASP A 114 11.18 -4.56 -6.43
C ASP A 114 9.75 -4.64 -7.00
N ALA A 115 9.61 -4.68 -8.32
CA ALA A 115 8.31 -4.85 -8.97
C ALA A 115 7.70 -6.24 -8.68
N SER A 116 8.51 -7.29 -8.70
CA SER A 116 8.04 -8.66 -8.44
C SER A 116 7.74 -8.92 -6.95
N SER A 117 8.44 -8.26 -6.04
CA SER A 117 8.27 -8.41 -4.59
C SER A 117 7.05 -7.71 -4.03
N GLY A 118 6.49 -6.73 -4.78
CA GLY A 118 5.40 -5.87 -4.31
C GLY A 118 5.84 -4.74 -3.38
N ALA A 119 7.14 -4.55 -3.16
CA ALA A 119 7.65 -3.47 -2.30
C ALA A 119 7.31 -2.06 -2.82
N LEU A 120 7.01 -1.93 -4.11
CA LEU A 120 6.57 -0.70 -4.76
C LEU A 120 5.08 -0.39 -4.52
N ASN A 121 4.28 -1.36 -4.08
CA ASN A 121 2.85 -1.25 -3.97
C ASN A 121 2.40 -0.79 -2.57
N ASP A 122 1.19 -0.24 -2.53
CA ASP A 122 0.41 -0.03 -1.32
C ASP A 122 -0.98 -0.62 -1.48
N LEU A 123 -1.52 -1.16 -0.39
CA LEU A 123 -2.91 -1.58 -0.29
C LEU A 123 -3.79 -0.36 -0.12
N LYS A 124 -4.90 -0.31 -0.86
CA LYS A 124 -5.84 0.82 -0.84
C LYS A 124 -7.30 0.33 -0.85
N PRO A 125 -8.15 1.01 -0.06
CA PRO A 125 -7.85 2.08 0.90
C PRO A 125 -7.14 1.54 2.15
N ASN A 126 -6.25 2.36 2.75
CA ASN A 126 -5.60 2.06 4.02
C ASN A 126 -5.28 3.37 4.77
N PRO A 127 -5.88 3.63 5.98
CA PRO A 127 -6.82 2.75 6.67
C PRO A 127 -8.14 2.56 5.92
N LEU A 128 -8.80 1.40 6.13
CA LEU A 128 -10.17 1.17 5.69
C LEU A 128 -11.13 1.68 6.78
N MET A 129 -11.91 2.69 6.44
CA MET A 129 -12.92 3.24 7.34
C MET A 129 -14.31 2.80 6.87
N VAL A 130 -15.03 2.03 7.69
CA VAL A 130 -16.34 1.47 7.36
C VAL A 130 -17.41 2.09 8.24
N VAL A 131 -18.41 2.72 7.61
CA VAL A 131 -19.60 3.21 8.32
C VAL A 131 -20.70 2.17 8.17
N LEU A 132 -20.97 1.43 9.23
CA LEU A 132 -22.04 0.42 9.27
C LEU A 132 -23.39 1.10 9.49
N ARG A 133 -24.39 0.64 8.76
CA ARG A 133 -25.75 1.14 8.85
C ARG A 133 -26.69 0.05 9.35
N THR A 134 -27.71 0.44 10.10
CA THR A 134 -28.82 -0.45 10.42
C THR A 134 -29.63 -0.76 9.16
N PRO A 135 -30.41 -1.85 9.14
CA PRO A 135 -31.29 -2.17 8.01
C PRO A 135 -32.26 -1.03 7.63
N ALA A 136 -32.74 -0.28 8.63
CA ALA A 136 -33.62 0.86 8.39
C ALA A 136 -32.90 2.04 7.72
N GLU A 137 -31.69 2.36 8.18
CA GLU A 137 -30.84 3.41 7.60
C GLU A 137 -30.41 3.06 6.18
N GLU A 138 -30.07 1.78 5.94
CA GLU A 138 -29.70 1.30 4.61
C GLU A 138 -30.87 1.37 3.63
N ALA A 139 -32.09 1.00 4.07
CA ALA A 139 -33.31 1.13 3.28
C ALA A 139 -33.61 2.59 2.94
N ALA A 140 -33.45 3.50 3.92
CA ALA A 140 -33.62 4.93 3.71
C ALA A 140 -32.57 5.50 2.72
N ALA A 141 -31.34 5.08 2.85
CA ALA A 141 -30.26 5.51 1.95
C ALA A 141 -30.51 5.03 0.49
N ARG A 142 -31.00 3.82 0.31
CA ARG A 142 -31.38 3.30 -1.02
C ARG A 142 -32.55 4.07 -1.62
N ALA A 143 -33.54 4.44 -0.81
CA ALA A 143 -34.71 5.23 -1.27
C ALA A 143 -34.30 6.66 -1.66
N ALA A 144 -33.29 7.22 -1.01
CA ALA A 144 -32.76 8.57 -1.29
C ALA A 144 -31.76 8.62 -2.45
N ALA A 145 -31.21 7.49 -2.87
CA ALA A 145 -30.28 7.44 -4.00
C ALA A 145 -31.03 7.74 -5.32
N PRO A 146 -30.58 8.70 -6.15
CA PRO A 146 -31.17 8.90 -7.47
C PRO A 146 -31.01 7.62 -8.29
N ALA A 147 -32.10 7.20 -8.96
CA ALA A 147 -32.09 6.03 -9.83
C ALA A 147 -30.92 6.17 -10.82
N SER A 148 -29.90 5.33 -10.69
CA SER A 148 -28.84 5.26 -11.68
C SER A 148 -29.46 4.78 -12.98
N THR A 149 -29.63 5.71 -13.93
CA THR A 149 -30.02 5.36 -15.30
C THR A 149 -29.00 4.31 -15.81
N PRO A 150 -29.46 3.13 -16.27
CA PRO A 150 -28.55 2.18 -16.87
C PRO A 150 -27.94 2.86 -18.09
N ALA A 151 -26.62 2.96 -18.13
CA ALA A 151 -25.91 3.45 -19.30
C ALA A 151 -26.33 2.58 -20.48
N GLY A 152 -26.97 3.21 -21.46
CA GLY A 152 -27.55 2.56 -22.62
C GLY A 152 -26.54 1.67 -23.29
N ALA A 153 -26.90 0.42 -23.54
CA ALA A 153 -26.26 -0.45 -24.50
C ALA A 153 -26.44 0.24 -25.87
N ASP A 154 -25.42 0.95 -26.28
CA ASP A 154 -25.32 1.43 -27.66
C ASP A 154 -24.66 0.35 -28.50
N LYS A 155 -25.27 0.08 -29.58
CA LYS A 155 -25.16 -1.06 -30.51
C LYS A 155 -24.00 -0.85 -31.48
#